data_1f4e0f6ac29ccc6f8dd9dd7cabb86828
#
_entry.id   1f4e0f6ac29ccc6f8dd9dd7cabb86828
#
_cell.length_a   1.000
_cell.length_b   1.000
_cell.length_c   1.000
_cell.angle_alpha   90.00
_cell.angle_beta   90.00
_cell.angle_gamma   90.00
#
_symmetry.space_group_name_H-M   'P 1'
#
loop_
_entity.id
_entity.type
_entity.pdbx_description
1 polymer ?
#
loop_
_entity_poly.entity_id
_entity_poly.type
_entity_poly.pdbx_seq_one_letter_code
_entity_poly.pdbx_strand_id
1 'polypeptide(L)'
;MKKDTKKNLMKRIVTMITAAVMLFSLAAFAACSKKQDDTEIRIAALKGPTGMGMVKLADKQNYPNYTVSIEASPDALNPRIISGEVDVAAVPVNLASVLYNKLDGDISVLAVSTLGVLYVVEAGSEMNSVADLAGKTVYATGQGATPEYILNYLLDKNGVAGSVEVNYVGEHAALATMLADGSAEIGMLPEPNVTSTLAGNDNLRIALNLTEEWNKVCSTELVQGVVIARKSFVNEHPEAIEQFLREYEKSSAFVNENIDEAALFRHEYRWQSD
;
A
#
# COMPACT_ATOMS: atom_id res chain seq x y z
N MET A 1 75.28 20.92 1.72
CA MET A 1 74.68 20.01 2.77
C MET A 1 73.43 20.55 3.47
N LYS A 2 73.29 21.85 3.82
CA LYS A 2 72.07 22.35 4.54
C LYS A 2 70.76 22.44 3.71
N LYS A 3 70.83 22.48 2.37
CA LYS A 3 69.67 22.65 1.48
C LYS A 3 68.89 21.34 1.25
N ASP A 4 69.55 20.20 1.24
CA ASP A 4 68.94 18.88 1.04
C ASP A 4 68.22 18.38 2.29
N THR A 5 68.72 18.72 3.48
CA THR A 5 68.07 18.35 4.73
C THR A 5 66.71 19.05 4.91
N LYS A 6 66.61 20.33 4.53
CA LYS A 6 65.33 21.07 4.55
C LYS A 6 64.28 20.50 3.54
N LYS A 7 64.72 20.09 2.35
CA LYS A 7 63.88 19.53 1.31
C LYS A 7 63.31 18.15 1.72
N ASN A 8 64.13 17.33 2.36
CA ASN A 8 63.70 16.03 2.87
C ASN A 8 62.79 16.16 4.08
N LEU A 9 63.01 17.14 4.96
CA LEU A 9 62.11 17.41 6.09
C LEU A 9 60.75 17.88 5.62
N MET A 10 60.70 18.78 4.61
CA MET A 10 59.45 19.27 4.05
C MET A 10 58.67 18.19 3.33
N LYS A 11 59.31 17.26 2.58
CA LYS A 11 58.66 16.08 2.01
C LYS A 11 58.02 15.16 3.07
N ARG A 12 58.76 14.91 4.16
CA ARG A 12 58.24 14.08 5.28
C ARG A 12 57.04 14.73 5.96
N ILE A 13 57.03 16.03 6.17
CA ILE A 13 55.90 16.78 6.74
C ILE A 13 54.68 16.72 5.82
N VAL A 14 54.87 16.95 4.50
CA VAL A 14 53.79 16.85 3.52
C VAL A 14 53.22 15.45 3.47
N THR A 15 54.06 14.40 3.48
CA THR A 15 53.57 12.99 3.49
C THR A 15 52.81 12.66 4.77
N MET A 16 53.23 13.17 5.94
CA MET A 16 52.49 12.97 7.19
C MET A 16 51.14 13.70 7.21
N ILE A 17 51.10 14.92 6.66
CA ILE A 17 49.82 15.66 6.56
C ILE A 17 48.85 14.98 5.59
N THR A 18 49.34 14.51 4.43
CA THR A 18 48.46 13.76 3.48
C THR A 18 48.01 12.44 4.08
N ALA A 19 48.82 11.70 4.82
CA ALA A 19 48.39 10.46 5.50
C ALA A 19 47.36 10.74 6.61
N ALA A 20 47.55 11.84 7.37
CA ALA A 20 46.59 12.24 8.40
C ALA A 20 45.22 12.67 7.81
N VAL A 21 45.24 13.40 6.69
CA VAL A 21 44.00 13.80 5.97
C VAL A 21 43.29 12.59 5.39
N MET A 22 44.00 11.58 4.85
CA MET A 22 43.41 10.34 4.38
C MET A 22 42.81 9.51 5.51
N LEU A 23 43.48 9.41 6.67
CA LEU A 23 42.96 8.73 7.84
C LEU A 23 41.73 9.44 8.42
N PHE A 24 41.69 10.76 8.39
CA PHE A 24 40.56 11.54 8.86
C PHE A 24 39.34 11.41 7.92
N SER A 25 39.55 11.34 6.60
CA SER A 25 38.49 11.12 5.61
C SER A 25 37.93 9.70 5.69
N LEU A 26 38.75 8.66 5.94
CA LEU A 26 38.24 7.30 6.19
C LEU A 26 37.42 7.19 7.49
N ALA A 27 37.83 7.89 8.56
CA ALA A 27 37.07 7.93 9.82
C ALA A 27 35.72 8.67 9.67
N ALA A 28 35.66 9.71 8.83
CA ALA A 28 34.42 10.43 8.54
C ALA A 28 33.43 9.58 7.71
N PHE A 29 33.91 8.72 6.81
CA PHE A 29 33.05 7.80 6.06
C PHE A 29 32.52 6.66 6.95
N ALA A 30 33.26 6.20 7.94
CA ALA A 30 32.81 5.16 8.89
C ALA A 30 31.79 5.70 9.91
N ALA A 31 31.79 7.00 10.19
CA ALA A 31 30.83 7.63 11.12
C ALA A 31 29.46 7.92 10.50
N CYS A 32 29.31 7.83 9.16
CA CYS A 32 28.06 8.09 8.45
C CYS A 32 27.27 6.83 8.08
N SER A 33 27.68 5.61 8.43
CA SER A 33 26.80 4.46 8.33
C SER A 33 25.81 4.53 9.49
N LYS A 34 24.59 5.00 9.28
CA LYS A 34 23.50 4.82 10.25
C LYS A 34 23.51 3.33 10.64
N LYS A 35 23.69 3.06 11.91
CA LYS A 35 23.56 1.69 12.44
C LYS A 35 22.15 1.22 12.09
N GLN A 36 22.04 0.06 11.47
CA GLN A 36 20.76 -0.56 11.21
C GLN A 36 20.08 -0.81 12.56
N ASP A 37 18.82 -0.42 12.69
CA ASP A 37 18.03 -0.69 13.87
C ASP A 37 17.58 -2.16 13.81
N ASP A 38 17.89 -2.94 14.82
CA ASP A 38 17.57 -4.37 14.89
C ASP A 38 16.20 -4.62 15.55
N THR A 39 15.41 -3.58 15.82
CA THR A 39 14.06 -3.73 16.37
C THR A 39 13.20 -4.57 15.45
N GLU A 40 12.63 -5.64 16.00
CA GLU A 40 11.64 -6.45 15.26
C GLU A 40 10.34 -5.68 15.13
N ILE A 41 9.81 -5.59 13.89
CA ILE A 41 8.50 -4.99 13.58
C ILE A 41 7.55 -6.08 13.10
N ARG A 42 6.45 -6.25 13.82
CA ARG A 42 5.37 -7.17 13.45
C ARG A 42 4.39 -6.44 12.55
N ILE A 43 4.35 -6.87 11.29
CA ILE A 43 3.56 -6.25 10.24
C ILE A 43 2.37 -7.14 9.92
N ALA A 44 1.19 -6.54 9.78
CA ALA A 44 0.05 -7.22 9.20
C ALA A 44 -0.55 -6.40 8.05
N ALA A 45 -1.08 -7.08 7.04
CA ALA A 45 -1.71 -6.42 5.93
C ALA A 45 -2.98 -7.17 5.51
N LEU A 46 -3.99 -6.43 5.07
CA LEU A 46 -5.12 -7.06 4.41
C LEU A 46 -4.73 -7.52 3.01
N LYS A 47 -5.25 -8.67 2.65
CA LYS A 47 -5.12 -9.24 1.32
C LYS A 47 -5.65 -8.28 0.25
N GLY A 48 -4.95 -8.22 -0.89
CA GLY A 48 -5.31 -7.37 -2.01
C GLY A 48 -4.46 -6.11 -2.14
N PRO A 49 -4.92 -5.07 -2.85
CA PRO A 49 -4.13 -3.89 -3.18
C PRO A 49 -3.49 -3.20 -1.97
N THR A 50 -4.21 -3.14 -0.84
CA THR A 50 -3.75 -2.50 0.40
C THR A 50 -2.44 -3.08 0.93
N GLY A 51 -2.27 -4.40 0.82
CA GLY A 51 -1.09 -5.11 1.31
C GLY A 51 0.07 -5.23 0.32
N MET A 52 -0.16 -5.02 -0.97
CA MET A 52 0.82 -5.33 -2.03
C MET A 52 2.17 -4.65 -1.85
N GLY A 53 2.19 -3.43 -1.33
CA GLY A 53 3.42 -2.71 -1.04
C GLY A 53 4.33 -3.36 0.00
N MET A 54 3.83 -4.32 0.80
CA MET A 54 4.60 -5.03 1.83
C MET A 54 5.32 -6.28 1.30
N VAL A 55 5.14 -6.65 0.03
CA VAL A 55 5.51 -7.95 -0.52
C VAL A 55 6.99 -8.31 -0.31
N LYS A 56 7.92 -7.36 -0.57
CA LYS A 56 9.35 -7.64 -0.35
C LYS A 56 9.73 -7.76 1.11
N LEU A 57 9.01 -7.07 2.00
CA LEU A 57 9.30 -7.10 3.44
C LEU A 57 9.00 -8.46 4.06
N ALA A 58 8.26 -9.34 3.37
CA ALA A 58 8.03 -10.72 3.77
C ALA A 58 9.26 -11.63 3.58
N ASP A 59 10.24 -11.21 2.78
CA ASP A 59 11.48 -11.94 2.55
C ASP A 59 12.42 -11.86 3.77
N LYS A 60 12.35 -12.85 4.63
CA LYS A 60 13.16 -12.97 5.85
C LYS A 60 14.67 -12.98 5.61
N GLN A 61 15.14 -13.34 4.42
CA GLN A 61 16.58 -13.37 4.12
C GLN A 61 17.12 -11.94 3.95
N ASN A 62 16.35 -11.08 3.29
CA ASN A 62 16.74 -9.70 3.03
C ASN A 62 16.21 -8.72 4.09
N TYR A 63 15.12 -9.08 4.77
CA TYR A 63 14.43 -8.25 5.78
C TYR A 63 14.17 -9.03 7.07
N PRO A 64 15.23 -9.45 7.81
CA PRO A 64 15.09 -10.33 8.96
C PRO A 64 14.31 -9.71 10.13
N ASN A 65 14.28 -8.38 10.21
CA ASN A 65 13.63 -7.64 11.29
C ASN A 65 12.11 -7.52 11.13
N TYR A 66 11.53 -7.96 10.00
CA TYR A 66 10.08 -7.88 9.80
C TYR A 66 9.43 -9.26 9.87
N THR A 67 8.35 -9.34 10.64
CA THR A 67 7.45 -10.49 10.61
C THR A 67 6.14 -10.06 9.95
N VAL A 68 5.95 -10.46 8.70
CA VAL A 68 4.78 -10.06 7.89
C VAL A 68 3.73 -11.16 7.92
N SER A 69 2.49 -10.79 8.22
CA SER A 69 1.30 -11.65 8.14
C SER A 69 0.23 -11.03 7.24
N ILE A 70 -0.52 -11.90 6.54
CA ILE A 70 -1.60 -11.48 5.66
C ILE A 70 -2.92 -11.97 6.23
N GLU A 71 -3.85 -11.06 6.38
CA GLU A 71 -5.17 -11.33 6.93
C GLU A 71 -6.23 -11.26 5.82
N ALA A 72 -7.16 -12.20 5.86
CA ALA A 72 -8.22 -12.28 4.86
C ALA A 72 -9.28 -11.18 5.01
N SER A 73 -9.49 -10.71 6.25
CA SER A 73 -10.56 -9.76 6.55
C SER A 73 -10.19 -8.78 7.66
N PRO A 74 -10.85 -7.60 7.73
CA PRO A 74 -10.73 -6.68 8.84
C PRO A 74 -11.04 -7.30 10.20
N ASP A 75 -11.98 -8.25 10.26
CA ASP A 75 -12.38 -8.90 11.52
C ASP A 75 -11.27 -9.75 12.11
N ALA A 76 -10.42 -10.35 11.27
CA ALA A 76 -9.23 -11.08 11.72
C ALA A 76 -8.11 -10.12 12.15
N LEU A 77 -7.95 -8.98 11.45
CA LEU A 77 -6.86 -8.04 11.67
C LEU A 77 -7.09 -7.12 12.88
N ASN A 78 -8.30 -6.61 13.06
CA ASN A 78 -8.62 -5.60 14.08
C ASN A 78 -8.24 -6.01 15.50
N PRO A 79 -8.59 -7.22 16.00
CA PRO A 79 -8.22 -7.65 17.34
C PRO A 79 -6.72 -7.65 17.56
N ARG A 80 -5.93 -8.03 16.55
CA ARG A 80 -4.47 -8.10 16.62
C ARG A 80 -3.81 -6.73 16.70
N ILE A 81 -4.35 -5.72 16.02
CA ILE A 81 -3.90 -4.33 16.15
C ILE A 81 -4.23 -3.79 17.54
N ILE A 82 -5.47 -4.04 17.99
CA ILE A 82 -5.95 -3.55 19.29
C ILE A 82 -5.19 -4.18 20.45
N SER A 83 -4.87 -5.49 20.39
CA SER A 83 -4.11 -6.19 21.41
C SER A 83 -2.62 -5.85 21.44
N GLY A 84 -2.11 -5.19 20.38
CA GLY A 84 -0.67 -4.91 20.23
C GLY A 84 0.16 -6.10 19.75
N GLU A 85 -0.48 -7.10 19.14
CA GLU A 85 0.24 -8.17 18.41
C GLU A 85 0.86 -7.68 17.12
N VAL A 86 0.39 -6.55 16.59
CA VAL A 86 0.81 -5.92 15.35
C VAL A 86 1.28 -4.50 15.66
N ASP A 87 2.47 -4.15 15.19
CA ASP A 87 3.08 -2.84 15.37
C ASP A 87 2.75 -1.91 14.21
N VAL A 88 2.78 -2.45 12.98
CA VAL A 88 2.50 -1.74 11.72
C VAL A 88 1.46 -2.52 10.92
N ALA A 89 0.47 -1.84 10.38
CA ALA A 89 -0.56 -2.48 9.56
C ALA A 89 -0.88 -1.70 8.27
N ALA A 90 -1.10 -2.43 7.16
CA ALA A 90 -1.69 -1.87 5.94
C ALA A 90 -3.20 -2.16 5.93
N VAL A 91 -4.00 -1.09 5.99
CA VAL A 91 -5.46 -1.17 6.18
C VAL A 91 -6.21 -0.21 5.26
N PRO A 92 -7.50 -0.45 4.98
CA PRO A 92 -8.38 0.55 4.37
C PRO A 92 -8.44 1.83 5.23
N VAL A 93 -8.54 2.99 4.59
CA VAL A 93 -8.49 4.29 5.29
C VAL A 93 -9.63 4.46 6.30
N ASN A 94 -10.84 3.95 6.02
CA ASN A 94 -11.95 3.98 6.96
C ASN A 94 -11.65 3.15 8.22
N LEU A 95 -10.95 2.02 8.09
CA LEU A 95 -10.56 1.20 9.22
C LEU A 95 -9.52 1.91 10.11
N ALA A 96 -8.58 2.65 9.52
CA ALA A 96 -7.65 3.48 10.29
C ALA A 96 -8.40 4.48 11.18
N SER A 97 -9.45 5.11 10.67
CA SER A 97 -10.32 6.02 11.44
C SER A 97 -11.05 5.31 12.58
N VAL A 98 -11.57 4.11 12.34
CA VAL A 98 -12.23 3.29 13.39
C VAL A 98 -11.23 2.91 14.48
N LEU A 99 -10.04 2.46 14.09
CA LEU A 99 -8.98 2.08 15.04
C LEU A 99 -8.47 3.28 15.85
N TYR A 100 -8.33 4.45 15.22
CA TYR A 100 -7.98 5.69 15.91
C TYR A 100 -8.95 5.99 17.07
N ASN A 101 -10.25 5.89 16.81
CA ASN A 101 -11.26 6.11 17.84
C ASN A 101 -11.25 5.01 18.92
N LYS A 102 -11.08 3.73 18.53
CA LYS A 102 -11.07 2.60 19.48
C LYS A 102 -9.84 2.57 20.38
N LEU A 103 -8.74 3.16 19.94
CA LEU A 103 -7.46 3.20 20.65
C LEU A 103 -7.15 4.59 21.22
N ASP A 104 -8.19 5.43 21.41
CA ASP A 104 -8.08 6.77 22.01
C ASP A 104 -6.96 7.64 21.38
N GLY A 105 -6.81 7.54 20.05
CA GLY A 105 -5.82 8.28 19.29
C GLY A 105 -4.43 7.66 19.24
N ASP A 106 -4.23 6.42 19.75
CA ASP A 106 -2.94 5.71 19.66
C ASP A 106 -2.74 5.06 18.27
N ILE A 107 -3.05 5.79 17.22
CA ILE A 107 -2.77 5.41 15.82
C ILE A 107 -2.14 6.58 15.10
N SER A 108 -1.06 6.32 14.38
CA SER A 108 -0.42 7.23 13.43
C SER A 108 -0.53 6.65 12.02
N VAL A 109 -0.88 7.50 11.04
CA VAL A 109 -0.74 7.17 9.62
C VAL A 109 0.70 7.43 9.22
N LEU A 110 1.37 6.43 8.69
CA LEU A 110 2.77 6.48 8.26
C LEU A 110 2.91 6.78 6.77
N ALA A 111 2.03 6.19 5.95
CA ALA A 111 2.05 6.34 4.51
C ALA A 111 0.66 6.08 3.90
N VAL A 112 0.44 6.59 2.70
CA VAL A 112 -0.64 6.14 1.83
C VAL A 112 -0.14 4.92 1.06
N SER A 113 -0.88 3.81 1.13
CA SER A 113 -0.51 2.55 0.47
C SER A 113 -1.22 2.34 -0.86
N THR A 114 -2.44 2.89 -1.00
CA THR A 114 -3.27 2.65 -2.18
C THR A 114 -4.07 3.89 -2.54
N LEU A 115 -3.92 4.35 -3.77
CA LEU A 115 -4.73 5.37 -4.41
C LEU A 115 -5.57 4.74 -5.51
N GLY A 116 -6.79 5.21 -5.73
CA GLY A 116 -7.63 4.74 -6.84
C GLY A 116 -8.00 3.26 -6.77
N VAL A 117 -7.75 2.50 -7.83
CA VAL A 117 -7.93 1.05 -8.05
C VAL A 117 -9.37 0.53 -8.19
N LEU A 118 -10.40 1.35 -8.07
CA LEU A 118 -11.80 0.93 -8.24
C LEU A 118 -12.35 1.31 -9.60
N TYR A 119 -13.08 0.40 -10.19
CA TYR A 119 -13.70 0.56 -11.49
C TYR A 119 -15.11 -0.02 -11.50
N VAL A 120 -15.98 0.55 -12.33
CA VAL A 120 -17.24 -0.07 -12.72
C VAL A 120 -17.04 -0.74 -14.07
N VAL A 121 -17.32 -2.03 -14.13
CA VAL A 121 -17.33 -2.86 -15.34
C VAL A 121 -18.76 -3.08 -15.77
N GLU A 122 -19.05 -3.00 -17.07
CA GLU A 122 -20.36 -3.33 -17.63
C GLU A 122 -20.27 -4.33 -18.77
N ALA A 123 -21.34 -5.11 -18.93
CA ALA A 123 -21.63 -5.85 -20.15
C ALA A 123 -22.47 -4.95 -21.07
N GLY A 124 -21.83 -4.28 -22.03
CA GLY A 124 -22.51 -3.33 -22.89
C GLY A 124 -21.71 -2.05 -23.16
N SER A 125 -22.40 -0.97 -23.50
CA SER A 125 -21.75 0.30 -23.88
C SER A 125 -22.57 1.54 -23.50
N GLU A 126 -23.46 1.41 -22.52
CA GLU A 126 -24.43 2.47 -22.20
C GLU A 126 -23.91 3.48 -21.18
N MET A 127 -23.02 3.06 -20.26
CA MET A 127 -22.57 3.92 -19.17
C MET A 127 -21.33 4.72 -19.53
N ASN A 128 -21.40 6.02 -19.35
CA ASN A 128 -20.31 6.98 -19.59
C ASN A 128 -20.11 7.93 -18.41
N SER A 129 -21.01 7.88 -17.41
CA SER A 129 -20.97 8.69 -16.19
C SER A 129 -21.64 7.97 -15.04
N VAL A 130 -21.37 8.43 -13.81
CA VAL A 130 -22.05 7.92 -12.61
C VAL A 130 -23.57 8.14 -12.68
N ALA A 131 -24.03 9.19 -13.36
CA ALA A 131 -25.46 9.48 -13.52
C ALA A 131 -26.19 8.40 -14.33
N ASP A 132 -25.51 7.70 -15.25
CA ASP A 132 -26.09 6.64 -16.07
C ASP A 132 -26.41 5.35 -15.28
N LEU A 133 -25.96 5.27 -14.02
CA LEU A 133 -26.33 4.20 -13.10
C LEU A 133 -27.77 4.31 -12.59
N ALA A 134 -28.45 5.46 -12.78
CA ALA A 134 -29.81 5.65 -12.35
C ALA A 134 -30.77 4.57 -12.91
N GLY A 135 -31.54 3.94 -12.06
CA GLY A 135 -32.48 2.86 -12.41
C GLY A 135 -31.81 1.51 -12.67
N LYS A 136 -30.51 1.37 -12.47
CA LYS A 136 -29.77 0.13 -12.69
C LYS A 136 -29.45 -0.58 -11.37
N THR A 137 -29.18 -1.88 -11.46
CA THR A 137 -28.63 -2.70 -10.37
C THR A 137 -27.13 -2.80 -10.54
N VAL A 138 -26.38 -2.40 -9.53
CA VAL A 138 -24.91 -2.47 -9.46
C VAL A 138 -24.52 -3.54 -8.44
N TYR A 139 -23.76 -4.52 -8.86
CA TYR A 139 -23.12 -5.46 -7.94
C TYR A 139 -21.79 -4.87 -7.47
N ALA A 140 -21.51 -4.92 -6.17
CA ALA A 140 -20.33 -4.30 -5.60
C ALA A 140 -19.65 -5.24 -4.60
N THR A 141 -18.38 -4.97 -4.32
CA THR A 141 -17.63 -5.65 -3.26
C THR A 141 -17.11 -4.64 -2.25
N GLY A 142 -16.69 -5.12 -1.08
CA GLY A 142 -16.12 -4.26 -0.04
C GLY A 142 -17.16 -3.55 0.82
N GLN A 143 -18.28 -4.22 1.11
CA GLN A 143 -19.28 -3.74 2.09
C GLN A 143 -18.61 -3.50 3.46
N GLY A 144 -18.93 -2.40 4.12
CA GLY A 144 -18.30 -1.96 5.38
C GLY A 144 -16.88 -1.41 5.24
N ALA A 145 -16.34 -1.37 4.01
CA ALA A 145 -15.01 -0.87 3.72
C ALA A 145 -15.04 0.35 2.79
N THR A 146 -13.87 0.94 2.54
CA THR A 146 -13.71 2.15 1.71
C THR A 146 -14.46 2.11 0.38
N PRO A 147 -14.51 0.99 -0.39
CA PRO A 147 -15.24 0.93 -1.65
C PRO A 147 -16.72 1.29 -1.55
N GLU A 148 -17.42 0.83 -0.50
CA GLU A 148 -18.82 1.19 -0.27
C GLU A 148 -19.00 2.70 -0.08
N TYR A 149 -18.15 3.31 0.74
CA TYR A 149 -18.25 4.76 1.03
C TYR A 149 -17.96 5.59 -0.23
N ILE A 150 -17.02 5.16 -1.08
CA ILE A 150 -16.69 5.82 -2.34
C ILE A 150 -17.89 5.75 -3.28
N LEU A 151 -18.46 4.55 -3.49
CA LEU A 151 -19.61 4.40 -4.37
C LEU A 151 -20.77 5.26 -3.91
N ASN A 152 -21.14 5.17 -2.63
CA ASN A 152 -22.25 5.94 -2.06
C ASN A 152 -22.03 7.46 -2.20
N TYR A 153 -20.80 7.93 -1.95
CA TYR A 153 -20.46 9.35 -2.10
C TYR A 153 -20.59 9.81 -3.57
N LEU A 154 -20.11 9.01 -4.52
CA LEU A 154 -20.22 9.34 -5.94
C LEU A 154 -21.66 9.34 -6.42
N LEU A 155 -22.48 8.37 -5.97
CA LEU A 155 -23.92 8.33 -6.27
C LEU A 155 -24.65 9.55 -5.72
N ASP A 156 -24.33 9.95 -4.48
CA ASP A 156 -24.91 11.15 -3.85
C ASP A 156 -24.52 12.43 -4.60
N LYS A 157 -23.23 12.60 -4.90
CA LYS A 157 -22.73 13.78 -5.63
C LYS A 157 -23.29 13.93 -7.05
N ASN A 158 -23.69 12.83 -7.67
CA ASN A 158 -24.32 12.82 -8.98
C ASN A 158 -25.87 12.81 -8.90
N GLY A 159 -26.44 12.85 -7.70
CA GLY A 159 -27.90 12.96 -7.49
C GLY A 159 -28.68 11.68 -7.81
N VAL A 160 -28.03 10.52 -7.83
CA VAL A 160 -28.65 9.23 -8.23
C VAL A 160 -28.68 8.19 -7.10
N ALA A 161 -28.26 8.53 -5.88
CA ALA A 161 -28.17 7.60 -4.76
C ALA A 161 -29.49 6.84 -4.47
N GLY A 162 -30.65 7.51 -4.61
CA GLY A 162 -31.96 6.91 -4.37
C GLY A 162 -32.53 6.11 -5.55
N SER A 163 -31.84 6.05 -6.68
CA SER A 163 -32.30 5.39 -7.91
C SER A 163 -31.39 4.25 -8.36
N VAL A 164 -30.33 3.94 -7.62
CA VAL A 164 -29.42 2.83 -7.89
C VAL A 164 -29.63 1.74 -6.85
N GLU A 165 -29.86 0.51 -7.31
CA GLU A 165 -29.86 -0.66 -6.43
C GLU A 165 -28.44 -1.20 -6.32
N VAL A 166 -27.87 -1.27 -5.11
CA VAL A 166 -26.52 -1.80 -4.89
C VAL A 166 -26.59 -3.13 -4.14
N ASN A 167 -26.13 -4.19 -4.80
CA ASN A 167 -26.10 -5.56 -4.25
C ASN A 167 -24.64 -5.95 -3.92
N TYR A 168 -24.35 -6.18 -2.62
CA TYR A 168 -23.00 -6.51 -2.20
C TYR A 168 -22.72 -8.02 -2.27
N VAL A 169 -21.59 -8.34 -2.91
CA VAL A 169 -21.02 -9.70 -3.01
C VAL A 169 -19.80 -9.78 -2.08
N GLY A 170 -19.70 -10.85 -1.30
CA GLY A 170 -18.68 -10.98 -0.26
C GLY A 170 -17.24 -11.02 -0.78
N GLU A 171 -17.02 -11.64 -1.96
CA GLU A 171 -15.69 -11.88 -2.51
C GLU A 171 -15.53 -11.26 -3.91
N HIS A 172 -14.38 -10.65 -4.18
CA HIS A 172 -14.07 -10.07 -5.49
C HIS A 172 -14.11 -11.13 -6.61
N ALA A 173 -13.58 -12.32 -6.34
CA ALA A 173 -13.56 -13.41 -7.30
C ALA A 173 -14.98 -13.91 -7.65
N ALA A 174 -15.90 -13.92 -6.69
CA ALA A 174 -17.30 -14.28 -6.94
C ALA A 174 -17.97 -13.27 -7.87
N LEU A 175 -17.81 -11.97 -7.62
CA LEU A 175 -18.33 -10.93 -8.51
C LEU A 175 -17.67 -10.99 -9.91
N ALA A 176 -16.37 -11.23 -9.98
CA ALA A 176 -15.67 -11.42 -11.25
C ALA A 176 -16.28 -12.57 -12.08
N THR A 177 -16.63 -13.68 -11.42
CA THR A 177 -17.30 -14.82 -12.07
C THR A 177 -18.71 -14.44 -12.54
N MET A 178 -19.49 -13.73 -11.72
CA MET A 178 -20.84 -13.28 -12.10
C MET A 178 -20.85 -12.36 -13.33
N LEU A 179 -19.86 -11.49 -13.44
CA LEU A 179 -19.68 -10.63 -14.62
C LEU A 179 -19.25 -11.47 -15.84
N ALA A 180 -18.34 -12.41 -15.66
CA ALA A 180 -17.83 -13.24 -16.75
C ALA A 180 -18.93 -14.18 -17.33
N ASP A 181 -19.82 -14.72 -16.51
CA ASP A 181 -20.89 -15.61 -16.93
C ASP A 181 -22.22 -14.89 -17.28
N GLY A 182 -22.27 -13.55 -17.10
CA GLY A 182 -23.41 -12.72 -17.42
C GLY A 182 -24.54 -12.73 -16.37
N SER A 183 -24.34 -13.31 -15.18
CA SER A 183 -25.30 -13.22 -14.07
C SER A 183 -25.29 -11.86 -13.37
N ALA A 184 -24.28 -11.04 -13.62
CA ALA A 184 -24.22 -9.62 -13.31
C ALA A 184 -23.87 -8.82 -14.57
N GLU A 185 -24.63 -7.76 -14.86
CA GLU A 185 -24.36 -6.88 -16.00
C GLU A 185 -23.46 -5.71 -15.66
N ILE A 186 -23.50 -5.23 -14.40
CA ILE A 186 -22.76 -4.08 -13.91
C ILE A 186 -22.12 -4.45 -12.58
N GLY A 187 -20.80 -4.30 -12.47
CA GLY A 187 -20.09 -4.62 -11.25
C GLY A 187 -18.98 -3.64 -10.88
N MET A 188 -18.86 -3.32 -9.61
CA MET A 188 -17.74 -2.53 -9.07
C MET A 188 -16.69 -3.45 -8.46
N LEU A 189 -15.50 -3.44 -9.03
CA LEU A 189 -14.36 -4.26 -8.63
C LEU A 189 -13.07 -3.42 -8.49
N PRO A 190 -12.14 -3.84 -7.62
CA PRO A 190 -10.78 -3.31 -7.62
C PRO A 190 -9.88 -4.06 -8.61
N GLU A 191 -8.76 -3.43 -9.00
CA GLU A 191 -7.65 -4.19 -9.57
C GLU A 191 -7.04 -5.14 -8.51
N PRO A 192 -6.49 -6.30 -8.91
CA PRO A 192 -6.36 -6.84 -10.28
C PRO A 192 -7.59 -7.63 -10.78
N ASN A 193 -8.69 -7.62 -10.04
CA ASN A 193 -9.89 -8.40 -10.41
C ASN A 193 -10.54 -7.87 -11.68
N VAL A 194 -10.49 -6.55 -11.92
CA VAL A 194 -10.98 -5.94 -13.17
C VAL A 194 -10.27 -6.53 -14.38
N THR A 195 -8.93 -6.49 -14.38
CA THR A 195 -8.12 -7.06 -15.46
C THR A 195 -8.44 -8.53 -15.70
N SER A 196 -8.53 -9.32 -14.63
CA SER A 196 -8.88 -10.76 -14.73
C SER A 196 -10.28 -10.99 -15.29
N THR A 197 -11.25 -10.17 -14.90
CA THR A 197 -12.64 -10.25 -15.36
C THR A 197 -12.75 -9.95 -16.84
N LEU A 198 -12.10 -8.87 -17.30
CA LEU A 198 -12.07 -8.48 -18.72
C LEU A 198 -11.40 -9.53 -19.61
N ALA A 199 -10.34 -10.18 -19.11
CA ALA A 199 -9.69 -11.26 -19.83
C ALA A 199 -10.57 -12.51 -20.01
N GLY A 200 -11.61 -12.66 -19.19
CA GLY A 200 -12.55 -13.79 -19.22
C GLY A 200 -13.77 -13.59 -20.12
N ASN A 201 -14.07 -12.37 -20.55
CA ASN A 201 -15.28 -12.06 -21.35
C ASN A 201 -15.10 -10.78 -22.18
N ASP A 202 -14.99 -10.94 -23.50
CA ASP A 202 -14.78 -9.84 -24.46
C ASP A 202 -15.96 -8.86 -24.59
N ASN A 203 -17.13 -9.19 -24.02
CA ASN A 203 -18.29 -8.29 -24.01
C ASN A 203 -18.26 -7.31 -22.85
N LEU A 204 -17.32 -7.46 -21.92
CA LEU A 204 -17.14 -6.56 -20.78
C LEU A 204 -16.20 -5.41 -21.13
N ARG A 205 -16.48 -4.25 -20.54
CA ARG A 205 -15.57 -3.10 -20.59
C ARG A 205 -15.50 -2.39 -19.24
N ILE A 206 -14.44 -1.63 -19.04
CA ILE A 206 -14.43 -0.61 -18.00
C ILE A 206 -15.37 0.51 -18.46
N ALA A 207 -16.46 0.69 -17.72
CA ALA A 207 -17.41 1.77 -17.92
C ALA A 207 -16.97 3.05 -17.21
N LEU A 208 -16.57 2.94 -15.94
CA LEU A 208 -16.16 4.09 -15.13
C LEU A 208 -14.84 3.78 -14.39
N ASN A 209 -13.92 4.73 -14.41
CA ASN A 209 -12.78 4.81 -13.51
C ASN A 209 -13.19 5.68 -12.32
N LEU A 210 -13.38 5.07 -11.14
CA LEU A 210 -13.90 5.81 -9.99
C LEU A 210 -12.93 6.86 -9.44
N THR A 211 -11.64 6.79 -9.77
CA THR A 211 -10.68 7.86 -9.47
C THR A 211 -10.95 9.09 -10.33
N GLU A 212 -11.23 8.90 -11.61
CA GLU A 212 -11.59 10.00 -12.51
C GLU A 212 -12.92 10.62 -12.10
N GLU A 213 -13.91 9.79 -11.75
CA GLU A 213 -15.21 10.28 -11.28
C GLU A 213 -15.09 11.04 -9.94
N TRP A 214 -14.23 10.57 -9.04
CA TRP A 214 -13.91 11.25 -7.80
C TRP A 214 -13.31 12.63 -8.05
N ASN A 215 -12.34 12.74 -8.94
CA ASN A 215 -11.65 13.99 -9.26
C ASN A 215 -12.58 15.05 -9.89
N LYS A 216 -13.74 14.64 -10.45
CA LYS A 216 -14.76 15.59 -10.94
C LYS A 216 -15.54 16.27 -9.81
N VAL A 217 -15.65 15.63 -8.65
CA VAL A 217 -16.50 16.07 -7.53
C VAL A 217 -15.73 16.35 -6.23
N CYS A 218 -14.45 16.03 -6.19
CA CYS A 218 -13.61 16.19 -5.02
C CYS A 218 -12.23 16.74 -5.42
N SER A 219 -11.66 17.62 -4.61
CA SER A 219 -10.33 18.22 -4.83
C SER A 219 -9.18 17.49 -4.13
N THR A 220 -9.48 16.39 -3.43
CA THR A 220 -8.48 15.57 -2.72
C THR A 220 -8.26 14.26 -3.43
N GLU A 221 -7.07 13.68 -3.28
CA GLU A 221 -6.77 12.33 -3.76
C GLU A 221 -7.75 11.29 -3.20
N LEU A 222 -8.06 10.29 -4.02
CA LEU A 222 -8.86 9.15 -3.61
C LEU A 222 -8.01 8.15 -2.85
N VAL A 223 -7.82 8.37 -1.55
CA VAL A 223 -7.08 7.46 -0.68
C VAL A 223 -7.95 6.28 -0.31
N GLN A 224 -7.49 5.06 -0.60
CA GLN A 224 -8.20 3.84 -0.26
C GLN A 224 -7.50 3.02 0.82
N GLY A 225 -6.17 3.00 0.81
CA GLY A 225 -5.38 2.27 1.78
C GLY A 225 -4.29 3.12 2.40
N VAL A 226 -3.99 2.83 3.66
CA VAL A 226 -2.93 3.49 4.44
C VAL A 226 -2.12 2.47 5.21
N VAL A 227 -0.87 2.82 5.47
CA VAL A 227 -0.03 2.14 6.45
C VAL A 227 -0.17 2.89 7.76
N ILE A 228 -0.54 2.19 8.81
CA ILE A 228 -0.67 2.72 10.17
C ILE A 228 0.29 2.01 11.12
N ALA A 229 0.63 2.70 12.20
CA ALA A 229 1.30 2.10 13.35
C ALA A 229 0.70 2.61 14.66
N ARG A 230 0.92 1.88 15.76
CA ARG A 230 0.61 2.40 17.08
C ARG A 230 1.52 3.59 17.36
N LYS A 231 0.92 4.71 17.79
CA LYS A 231 1.68 5.94 18.09
C LYS A 231 2.69 5.74 19.22
N SER A 232 2.33 4.90 20.21
CA SER A 232 3.25 4.46 21.26
C SER A 232 4.49 3.79 20.67
N PHE A 233 4.34 2.83 19.74
CA PHE A 233 5.44 2.16 19.07
C PHE A 233 6.31 3.13 18.23
N VAL A 234 5.67 4.05 17.50
CA VAL A 234 6.38 5.09 16.72
C VAL A 234 7.27 5.96 17.62
N ASN A 235 6.77 6.34 18.78
CA ASN A 235 7.50 7.17 19.75
C ASN A 235 8.65 6.41 20.44
N GLU A 236 8.47 5.12 20.69
CA GLU A 236 9.47 4.26 21.34
C GLU A 236 10.58 3.84 20.36
N HIS A 237 10.26 3.67 19.06
CA HIS A 237 11.15 3.15 18.04
C HIS A 237 11.22 4.04 16.76
N PRO A 238 11.53 5.34 16.90
CA PRO A 238 11.47 6.26 15.75
C PRO A 238 12.47 5.90 14.64
N GLU A 239 13.65 5.38 14.98
CA GLU A 239 14.67 4.98 14.00
C GLU A 239 14.24 3.72 13.22
N ALA A 240 13.61 2.75 13.90
CA ALA A 240 13.05 1.55 13.27
C ALA A 240 11.93 1.91 12.29
N ILE A 241 11.05 2.85 12.67
CA ILE A 241 9.98 3.35 11.78
C ILE A 241 10.55 4.10 10.57
N GLU A 242 11.57 4.93 10.76
CA GLU A 242 12.24 5.60 9.64
C GLU A 242 12.89 4.60 8.68
N GLN A 243 13.51 3.54 9.21
CA GLN A 243 14.06 2.45 8.40
C GLN A 243 12.95 1.72 7.65
N PHE A 244 11.88 1.33 8.35
CA PHE A 244 10.72 0.68 7.75
C PHE A 244 10.15 1.49 6.59
N LEU A 245 9.96 2.80 6.73
CA LEU A 245 9.42 3.65 5.68
C LEU A 245 10.32 3.69 4.43
N ARG A 246 11.64 3.75 4.60
CA ARG A 246 12.59 3.67 3.47
C ARG A 246 12.54 2.31 2.76
N GLU A 247 12.36 1.24 3.50
CA GLU A 247 12.30 -0.12 2.95
C GLU A 247 10.93 -0.42 2.34
N TYR A 248 9.87 0.12 2.93
CA TYR A 248 8.52 0.09 2.36
C TYR A 248 8.43 0.84 1.02
N GLU A 249 9.05 2.02 0.92
CA GLU A 249 9.14 2.77 -0.34
C GLU A 249 9.79 1.92 -1.44
N LYS A 250 10.92 1.26 -1.14
CA LYS A 250 11.58 0.34 -2.09
C LYS A 250 10.72 -0.86 -2.45
N SER A 251 9.99 -1.43 -1.48
CA SER A 251 9.09 -2.54 -1.71
C SER A 251 7.92 -2.14 -2.59
N SER A 252 7.34 -0.98 -2.35
CA SER A 252 6.25 -0.42 -3.17
C SER A 252 6.71 -0.08 -4.59
N ALA A 253 7.87 0.55 -4.75
CA ALA A 253 8.47 0.82 -6.05
C ALA A 253 8.72 -0.48 -6.84
N PHE A 254 9.27 -1.50 -6.18
CA PHE A 254 9.50 -2.80 -6.79
C PHE A 254 8.22 -3.42 -7.36
N VAL A 255 7.10 -3.37 -6.63
CA VAL A 255 5.82 -3.90 -7.10
C VAL A 255 5.35 -3.21 -8.38
N ASN A 256 5.57 -1.91 -8.50
CA ASN A 256 5.16 -1.13 -9.67
C ASN A 256 6.09 -1.32 -10.88
N GLU A 257 7.36 -1.55 -10.64
CA GLU A 257 8.38 -1.64 -11.70
C GLU A 257 8.62 -3.07 -12.17
N ASN A 258 8.31 -4.09 -11.34
CA ASN A 258 8.61 -5.50 -11.59
C ASN A 258 7.38 -6.38 -11.38
N ILE A 259 6.32 -6.14 -12.14
CA ILE A 259 4.99 -6.75 -11.96
C ILE A 259 5.05 -8.28 -11.94
N ASP A 260 5.78 -8.89 -12.89
CA ASP A 260 5.88 -10.35 -13.00
C ASP A 260 6.62 -10.97 -11.81
N GLU A 261 7.73 -10.37 -11.38
CA GLU A 261 8.49 -10.83 -10.21
C GLU A 261 7.70 -10.62 -8.92
N ALA A 262 7.04 -9.48 -8.77
CA ALA A 262 6.15 -9.22 -7.62
C ALA A 262 4.99 -10.22 -7.55
N ALA A 263 4.48 -10.69 -8.68
CA ALA A 263 3.46 -11.74 -8.73
C ALA A 263 3.98 -13.08 -8.20
N LEU A 264 5.25 -13.43 -8.46
CA LEU A 264 5.89 -14.65 -7.90
C LEU A 264 6.04 -14.55 -6.38
N PHE A 265 6.50 -13.42 -5.85
CA PHE A 265 6.55 -13.18 -4.41
C PHE A 265 5.18 -13.33 -3.74
N ARG A 266 4.12 -12.84 -4.37
CA ARG A 266 2.74 -12.98 -3.87
C ARG A 266 2.33 -14.46 -3.74
N HIS A 267 2.73 -15.30 -4.67
CA HIS A 267 2.43 -16.73 -4.64
C HIS A 267 3.27 -17.46 -3.57
N GLU A 268 4.56 -17.16 -3.48
CA GLU A 268 5.48 -17.79 -2.54
C GLU A 268 5.09 -17.52 -1.07
N TYR A 269 4.66 -16.30 -0.77
CA TYR A 269 4.27 -15.89 0.59
C TYR A 269 2.75 -15.94 0.85
N ARG A 270 1.99 -16.68 0.03
CA ARG A 270 0.53 -16.88 0.18
C ARG A 270 -0.30 -15.60 0.29
N TRP A 271 0.05 -14.57 -0.49
CA TRP A 271 -0.74 -13.34 -0.59
C TRP A 271 -2.06 -13.52 -1.37
N GLN A 272 -2.26 -14.70 -1.95
CA GLN A 272 -3.53 -15.12 -2.55
C GLN A 272 -4.12 -16.26 -1.73
N SER A 273 -5.43 -16.28 -1.55
CA SER A 273 -6.12 -17.48 -1.05
C SER A 273 -6.06 -18.56 -2.12
N ASP A 274 -5.91 -19.77 -1.67
CA ASP A 274 -6.21 -20.94 -2.49
C ASP A 274 -7.65 -20.87 -2.97
#